data_c1a83a3c56d28b57ddf37ca5ee091825
#
_entry.id   c1a83a3c56d28b57ddf37ca5ee091825
#
_cell.length_a   1.000
_cell.length_b   1.000
_cell.length_c   1.000
_cell.angle_alpha   90.00
_cell.angle_beta   90.00
_cell.angle_gamma   90.00
#
_symmetry.space_group_name_H-M   'P 1'
#
loop_
_entity.id
_entity.type
_entity.pdbx_description
1 polymer ?
#
loop_
_entity_poly.entity_id
_entity_poly.type
_entity_poly.pdbx_seq_one_letter_code
_entity_poly.pdbx_strand_id
1 'polypeptide(L)'
;MSESRAADAHILSVSIVAGPSAGAWLQQIGLSRKQRRLILPRGALSADANHALEQISAIADQGKVDHLVVECDSATPAMAYASLFLSPPLTDIARLATTVLAIRASDLLNLLVRRVASPELGSPCFIAEQLELVDHVVLGGAKDDPDLKLARNISIALNPRAQVSDLSSETAGRLLDNTESMSFDFGAALDGSGWRQLIDGEKRPHNGGNAIASFAYRARRPFHPQRFWTLLQGGLPSVFRAKGFFWLATRMELVGGLNLAGSELHCAAAGQWWAARDDHARQHEMPERTRKEWHEPFGDRRQAIAFMGLDFDADAFKEQLDDCLLTDSEMSAGPGSWATLSDPFPSWTAHSHTHECDHDHEAGDHECCHH
;
A
#
# COMPACT_ATOMS: atom_id res chain seq x y z
N MET A 1 -35.23 21.79 34.65
CA MET A 1 -34.84 22.28 33.33
C MET A 1 -33.36 22.58 33.38
N SER A 2 -32.52 21.66 33.04
CA SER A 2 -31.09 21.87 32.77
C SER A 2 -30.83 21.26 31.40
N GLU A 3 -30.93 22.10 30.37
CA GLU A 3 -30.43 21.78 29.03
C GLU A 3 -28.92 21.63 29.12
N SER A 4 -28.46 20.42 29.09
CA SER A 4 -27.06 20.09 28.84
C SER A 4 -26.69 20.65 27.47
N ARG A 5 -25.95 21.75 27.41
CA ARG A 5 -25.14 22.13 26.28
C ARG A 5 -24.17 20.98 26.04
N ALA A 6 -24.46 20.12 25.08
CA ALA A 6 -23.42 19.37 24.42
C ALA A 6 -22.49 20.42 23.78
N ALA A 7 -21.39 20.71 24.43
CA ALA A 7 -20.32 21.46 23.82
C ALA A 7 -19.95 20.72 22.54
N ASP A 8 -19.97 21.39 21.39
CA ASP A 8 -19.40 20.87 20.15
C ASP A 8 -17.98 20.42 20.46
N ALA A 9 -17.78 19.13 20.59
CA ALA A 9 -16.47 18.57 20.87
C ALA A 9 -15.57 18.97 19.70
N HIS A 10 -14.56 19.77 19.98
CA HIS A 10 -13.62 20.22 18.96
C HIS A 10 -12.80 19.03 18.46
N ILE A 11 -13.15 18.51 17.29
CA ILE A 11 -12.43 17.40 16.66
C ILE A 11 -11.12 17.92 16.09
N LEU A 12 -10.02 17.37 16.58
CA LEU A 12 -8.66 17.71 16.14
C LEU A 12 -8.43 17.22 14.69
N SER A 13 -8.05 18.13 13.79
CA SER A 13 -7.61 17.72 12.44
C SER A 13 -6.20 17.15 12.47
N VAL A 14 -5.94 16.05 11.77
CA VAL A 14 -4.63 15.41 11.73
C VAL A 14 -4.15 15.30 10.28
N SER A 15 -2.89 15.68 10.04
CA SER A 15 -2.20 15.44 8.77
C SER A 15 -0.97 14.59 9.01
N ILE A 16 -0.76 13.58 8.16
CA ILE A 16 0.40 12.70 8.21
C ILE A 16 1.35 13.06 7.08
N VAL A 17 2.62 13.32 7.40
CA VAL A 17 3.65 13.68 6.43
C VAL A 17 4.78 12.66 6.48
N ALA A 18 4.96 11.95 5.39
CA ALA A 18 5.98 10.91 5.23
C ALA A 18 7.05 11.31 4.21
N GLY A 19 8.11 10.53 4.15
CA GLY A 19 9.14 10.61 3.13
C GLY A 19 10.41 11.30 3.57
N PRO A 20 11.50 11.11 2.81
CA PRO A 20 12.84 11.58 3.21
C PRO A 20 12.98 13.10 3.27
N SER A 21 12.13 13.85 2.58
CA SER A 21 12.12 15.33 2.61
C SER A 21 11.10 15.92 3.57
N ALA A 22 10.35 15.10 4.33
CA ALA A 22 9.26 15.56 5.21
C ALA A 22 9.74 16.61 6.23
N GLY A 23 10.75 16.29 7.03
CA GLY A 23 11.25 17.21 8.07
C GLY A 23 11.77 18.53 7.49
N ALA A 24 12.55 18.50 6.42
CA ALA A 24 13.06 19.70 5.78
C ALA A 24 11.92 20.56 5.19
N TRP A 25 10.88 19.93 4.65
CA TRP A 25 9.70 20.63 4.15
C TRP A 25 8.88 21.23 5.29
N LEU A 26 8.64 20.50 6.37
CA LEU A 26 7.91 20.98 7.54
C LEU A 26 8.60 22.17 8.23
N GLN A 27 9.94 22.20 8.25
CA GLN A 27 10.70 23.33 8.78
C GLN A 27 10.51 24.64 7.98
N GLN A 28 10.17 24.54 6.69
CA GLN A 28 9.91 25.70 5.83
C GLN A 28 8.49 26.27 6.04
N ILE A 29 7.62 25.51 6.71
CA ILE A 29 6.26 25.93 6.98
C ILE A 29 6.28 26.89 8.18
N GLY A 30 6.08 28.18 7.91
CA GLY A 30 5.84 29.16 8.97
C GLY A 30 4.60 28.76 9.79
N LEU A 31 4.59 29.16 11.08
CA LEU A 31 3.39 29.01 11.90
C LEU A 31 2.22 29.73 11.21
N SER A 32 1.19 28.96 10.84
CA SER A 32 -0.02 29.56 10.28
C SER A 32 -0.65 30.50 11.32
N ARG A 33 -1.05 31.69 10.88
CA ARG A 33 -1.82 32.61 11.73
C ARG A 33 -3.30 32.22 11.82
N LYS A 34 -3.74 31.27 10.98
CA LYS A 34 -5.15 30.87 10.87
C LYS A 34 -5.53 29.68 11.73
N GLN A 35 -4.59 28.80 12.04
CA GLN A 35 -4.83 27.59 12.81
C GLN A 35 -3.75 27.41 13.89
N ARG A 36 -4.16 26.97 15.07
CA ARG A 36 -3.25 26.60 16.15
C ARG A 36 -2.67 25.23 15.85
N ARG A 37 -1.52 25.21 15.15
CA ARG A 37 -0.88 23.99 14.64
C ARG A 37 0.21 23.50 15.58
N LEU A 38 0.24 22.20 15.82
CA LEU A 38 1.32 21.49 16.47
C LEU A 38 1.96 20.49 15.48
N ILE A 39 3.27 20.56 15.32
CA ILE A 39 4.03 19.60 14.54
C ILE A 39 4.69 18.63 15.51
N LEU A 40 4.34 17.34 15.42
CA LEU A 40 5.02 16.27 16.12
C LEU A 40 6.17 15.79 15.22
N PRO A 41 7.41 15.90 15.70
CA PRO A 41 8.56 15.43 14.94
C PRO A 41 8.59 13.90 14.88
N ARG A 42 9.44 13.39 14.01
CA ARG A 42 9.65 11.96 13.75
C ARG A 42 9.81 11.17 15.05
N GLY A 43 9.01 10.11 15.19
CA GLY A 43 9.00 9.24 16.37
C GLY A 43 8.31 9.81 17.62
N ALA A 44 7.73 11.01 17.56
CA ALA A 44 7.02 11.60 18.70
C ALA A 44 5.62 11.00 18.91
N LEU A 45 4.94 10.58 17.83
CA LEU A 45 3.68 9.82 17.94
C LEU A 45 3.98 8.32 17.87
N SER A 46 3.40 7.56 18.79
CA SER A 46 3.46 6.10 18.73
C SER A 46 2.57 5.55 17.62
N ALA A 47 3.01 4.48 16.96
CA ALA A 47 2.17 3.69 16.05
C ALA A 47 1.30 2.66 16.80
N ASP A 48 1.55 2.43 18.09
CA ASP A 48 0.69 1.64 18.97
C ASP A 48 -0.60 2.42 19.29
N ALA A 49 -1.75 1.77 19.11
CA ALA A 49 -3.06 2.44 19.19
C ALA A 49 -3.35 3.01 20.58
N ASN A 50 -2.99 2.30 21.66
CA ASN A 50 -3.26 2.77 23.02
C ASN A 50 -2.41 3.98 23.40
N HIS A 51 -1.11 3.90 23.10
CA HIS A 51 -0.21 5.03 23.34
C HIS A 51 -0.55 6.24 22.48
N ALA A 52 -0.91 6.04 21.20
CA ALA A 52 -1.36 7.11 20.33
C ALA A 52 -2.62 7.79 20.86
N LEU A 53 -3.58 7.00 21.36
CA LEU A 53 -4.80 7.53 21.98
C LEU A 53 -4.48 8.41 23.18
N GLU A 54 -3.63 7.95 24.09
CA GLU A 54 -3.20 8.74 25.26
C GLU A 54 -2.54 10.05 24.84
N GLN A 55 -1.62 10.00 23.89
CA GLN A 55 -0.90 11.17 23.38
C GLN A 55 -1.85 12.19 22.72
N ILE A 56 -2.74 11.71 21.83
CA ILE A 56 -3.66 12.58 21.10
C ILE A 56 -4.73 13.15 22.04
N SER A 57 -5.25 12.35 22.97
CA SER A 57 -6.20 12.83 24.00
C SER A 57 -5.59 13.94 24.84
N ALA A 58 -4.36 13.76 25.30
CA ALA A 58 -3.66 14.78 26.09
C ALA A 58 -3.43 16.10 25.31
N ILE A 59 -3.28 16.04 23.98
CA ILE A 59 -3.19 17.23 23.11
C ILE A 59 -4.55 17.88 22.95
N ALA A 60 -5.59 17.08 22.67
CA ALA A 60 -6.96 17.56 22.47
C ALA A 60 -7.53 18.22 23.74
N ASP A 61 -7.32 17.63 24.91
CA ASP A 61 -7.80 18.13 26.21
C ASP A 61 -7.24 19.51 26.59
N GLN A 62 -6.05 19.83 26.09
CA GLN A 62 -5.48 21.16 26.31
C GLN A 62 -6.24 22.28 25.58
N GLY A 63 -7.03 21.94 24.55
CA GLY A 63 -7.80 22.88 23.75
C GLY A 63 -6.97 24.00 23.07
N LYS A 64 -5.66 23.77 22.90
CA LYS A 64 -4.71 24.75 22.36
C LYS A 64 -4.34 24.48 20.89
N VAL A 65 -4.70 23.33 20.35
CA VAL A 65 -4.33 22.84 19.01
C VAL A 65 -5.59 22.54 18.22
N ASP A 66 -5.66 23.05 17.00
CA ASP A 66 -6.72 22.75 16.04
C ASP A 66 -6.26 21.72 15.00
N HIS A 67 -4.96 21.74 14.71
CA HIS A 67 -4.37 20.90 13.68
C HIS A 67 -3.05 20.27 14.15
N LEU A 68 -3.02 18.96 14.15
CA LEU A 68 -1.85 18.16 14.45
C LEU A 68 -1.19 17.68 13.14
N VAL A 69 0.08 17.95 12.97
CA VAL A 69 0.88 17.44 11.86
C VAL A 69 1.87 16.41 12.39
N VAL A 70 1.79 15.19 11.91
CA VAL A 70 2.65 14.08 12.35
C VAL A 70 3.68 13.81 11.27
N GLU A 71 4.97 13.96 11.60
CA GLU A 71 6.07 13.52 10.76
C GLU A 71 6.32 12.03 11.01
N CYS A 72 6.14 11.19 9.96
CA CYS A 72 6.44 9.77 10.05
C CYS A 72 7.94 9.50 10.15
N ASP A 73 8.30 8.46 10.86
CA ASP A 73 9.66 7.92 10.79
C ASP A 73 9.91 7.16 9.47
N SER A 74 11.16 6.78 9.22
CA SER A 74 11.56 6.10 7.99
C SER A 74 11.26 4.59 7.99
N ALA A 75 10.82 4.05 9.12
CA ALA A 75 10.57 2.61 9.31
C ALA A 75 9.07 2.29 9.38
N THR A 76 8.24 3.25 9.83
CA THR A 76 6.80 3.05 9.99
C THR A 76 6.03 3.62 8.81
N PRO A 77 5.23 2.80 8.11
CA PRO A 77 4.40 3.28 7.00
C PRO A 77 3.41 4.38 7.44
N ALA A 78 3.21 5.40 6.59
CA ALA A 78 2.18 6.42 6.83
C ALA A 78 0.80 5.81 7.10
N MET A 79 0.49 4.69 6.44
CA MET A 79 -0.76 3.96 6.62
C MET A 79 -0.89 3.30 8.00
N ALA A 80 0.22 2.97 8.68
CA ALA A 80 0.17 2.50 10.06
C ALA A 80 -0.34 3.61 10.99
N TYR A 81 0.16 4.84 10.83
CA TYR A 81 -0.39 5.99 11.55
C TYR A 81 -1.82 6.34 11.11
N ALA A 82 -2.10 6.25 9.81
CA ALA A 82 -3.43 6.54 9.29
C ALA A 82 -4.48 5.58 9.83
N SER A 83 -4.15 4.29 9.97
CA SER A 83 -5.07 3.28 10.48
C SER A 83 -5.54 3.51 11.92
N LEU A 84 -4.80 4.28 12.71
CA LEU A 84 -5.22 4.69 14.05
C LEU A 84 -6.57 5.46 14.02
N PHE A 85 -6.86 6.15 12.92
CA PHE A 85 -8.06 6.96 12.75
C PHE A 85 -9.22 6.23 12.03
N LEU A 86 -9.23 4.89 12.07
CA LEU A 86 -10.30 4.08 11.45
C LEU A 86 -11.45 3.76 12.40
N SER A 87 -11.22 3.81 13.71
CA SER A 87 -12.21 3.38 14.69
C SER A 87 -12.14 4.17 16.00
N PRO A 88 -13.25 4.19 16.77
CA PRO A 88 -13.25 4.74 18.12
C PRO A 88 -12.22 4.03 19.03
N PRO A 89 -11.69 4.73 20.04
CA PRO A 89 -12.09 6.08 20.46
C PRO A 89 -11.38 7.24 19.74
N LEU A 90 -10.37 6.97 18.88
CA LEU A 90 -9.62 8.04 18.21
C LEU A 90 -10.48 8.89 17.25
N THR A 91 -11.43 8.27 16.54
CA THR A 91 -12.34 8.99 15.64
C THR A 91 -13.28 9.95 16.37
N ASP A 92 -13.47 9.79 17.69
CA ASP A 92 -14.32 10.66 18.49
C ASP A 92 -13.64 11.99 18.86
N ILE A 93 -12.31 12.02 18.83
CA ILE A 93 -11.49 13.16 19.26
C ILE A 93 -10.64 13.76 18.15
N ALA A 94 -10.33 12.98 17.12
CA ALA A 94 -9.46 13.40 16.02
C ALA A 94 -9.91 12.80 14.69
N ARG A 95 -9.65 13.53 13.60
CA ARG A 95 -9.99 13.11 12.24
C ARG A 95 -8.76 13.25 11.36
N LEU A 96 -8.43 12.16 10.64
CA LEU A 96 -7.39 12.21 9.62
C LEU A 96 -7.87 13.05 8.43
N ALA A 97 -7.24 14.20 8.22
CA ALA A 97 -7.58 15.11 7.16
C ALA A 97 -6.88 14.75 5.84
N THR A 98 -5.57 14.50 5.89
CA THR A 98 -4.79 14.20 4.68
C THR A 98 -3.49 13.48 4.99
N THR A 99 -2.95 12.84 3.96
CA THR A 99 -1.64 12.19 3.96
C THR A 99 -0.76 12.76 2.85
N VAL A 100 0.51 12.99 3.14
CA VAL A 100 1.47 13.64 2.23
C VAL A 100 2.75 12.83 2.17
N LEU A 101 3.28 12.60 0.98
CA LEU A 101 4.65 12.12 0.75
C LEU A 101 5.51 13.28 0.22
N ALA A 102 6.55 13.65 0.95
CA ALA A 102 7.52 14.67 0.55
C ALA A 102 8.86 14.03 0.16
N ILE A 103 9.27 14.17 -1.10
CA ILE A 103 10.49 13.57 -1.64
C ILE A 103 11.09 14.43 -2.75
N ARG A 104 12.42 14.45 -2.88
CA ARG A 104 13.05 15.06 -4.07
C ARG A 104 12.86 14.18 -5.30
N ALA A 105 12.65 14.82 -6.46
CA ALA A 105 12.50 14.13 -7.74
C ALA A 105 13.70 13.22 -8.05
N SER A 106 14.91 13.71 -7.84
CA SER A 106 16.14 12.94 -8.01
C SER A 106 16.19 11.70 -7.11
N ASP A 107 15.72 11.81 -5.86
CA ASP A 107 15.72 10.70 -4.91
C ASP A 107 14.72 9.62 -5.33
N LEU A 108 13.52 10.02 -5.73
CA LEU A 108 12.50 9.10 -6.26
C LEU A 108 13.02 8.35 -7.48
N LEU A 109 13.66 9.05 -8.43
CA LEU A 109 14.22 8.42 -9.63
C LEU A 109 15.44 7.55 -9.32
N ASN A 110 16.29 7.93 -8.37
CA ASN A 110 17.40 7.11 -7.94
C ASN A 110 16.92 5.76 -7.38
N LEU A 111 15.87 5.78 -6.55
CA LEU A 111 15.31 4.56 -5.97
C LEU A 111 14.62 3.68 -7.02
N LEU A 112 13.71 4.24 -7.80
CA LEU A 112 12.81 3.45 -8.64
C LEU A 112 13.38 3.15 -10.04
N VAL A 113 14.11 4.10 -10.64
CA VAL A 113 14.54 4.01 -12.03
C VAL A 113 16.02 3.69 -12.16
N ARG A 114 16.87 4.49 -11.52
CA ARG A 114 18.34 4.36 -11.61
C ARG A 114 18.87 3.24 -10.73
N ARG A 115 18.06 2.73 -9.80
CA ARG A 115 18.38 1.62 -8.90
C ARG A 115 19.64 1.87 -8.06
N VAL A 116 19.82 3.13 -7.65
CA VAL A 116 20.90 3.54 -6.78
C VAL A 116 20.53 3.25 -5.34
N ALA A 117 21.28 2.37 -4.69
CA ALA A 117 21.10 2.10 -3.27
C ALA A 117 21.39 3.36 -2.45
N SER A 118 20.47 3.73 -1.61
CA SER A 118 20.61 4.86 -0.68
C SER A 118 20.01 4.51 0.67
N PRO A 119 20.82 4.07 1.63
CA PRO A 119 20.32 3.70 2.96
C PRO A 119 19.53 4.82 3.65
N GLU A 120 19.88 6.08 3.34
CA GLU A 120 19.22 7.25 3.92
C GLU A 120 17.80 7.47 3.41
N LEU A 121 17.49 6.99 2.20
CA LEU A 121 16.18 7.13 1.58
C LEU A 121 15.22 6.00 1.95
N GLY A 122 15.73 4.91 2.52
CA GLY A 122 14.97 3.71 2.82
C GLY A 122 14.78 2.77 1.62
N SER A 123 13.94 1.78 1.80
CA SER A 123 13.62 0.75 0.80
C SER A 123 12.84 1.33 -0.37
N PRO A 124 13.20 1.02 -1.64
CA PRO A 124 12.39 1.35 -2.82
C PRO A 124 10.94 0.87 -2.74
N CYS A 125 10.71 -0.36 -2.25
CA CYS A 125 9.36 -0.90 -2.06
C CYS A 125 8.59 -0.10 -1.03
N PHE A 126 9.23 0.29 0.08
CA PHE A 126 8.61 1.11 1.11
C PHE A 126 8.16 2.46 0.56
N ILE A 127 9.02 3.18 -0.15
CA ILE A 127 8.69 4.49 -0.74
C ILE A 127 7.60 4.37 -1.81
N ALA A 128 7.65 3.35 -2.67
CA ALA A 128 6.62 3.11 -3.67
C ALA A 128 5.25 2.85 -3.02
N GLU A 129 5.19 2.07 -1.95
CA GLU A 129 3.95 1.80 -1.22
C GLU A 129 3.38 3.04 -0.52
N GLN A 130 4.25 3.88 0.06
CA GLN A 130 3.83 5.18 0.59
C GLN A 130 3.17 6.02 -0.50
N LEU A 131 3.85 6.13 -1.66
CA LEU A 131 3.39 6.93 -2.78
C LEU A 131 2.03 6.44 -3.33
N GLU A 132 1.82 5.14 -3.38
CA GLU A 132 0.58 4.52 -3.88
C GLU A 132 -0.66 4.87 -3.05
N LEU A 133 -0.49 5.28 -1.80
CA LEU A 133 -1.59 5.38 -0.83
C LEU A 133 -1.89 6.81 -0.35
N VAL A 134 -0.94 7.76 -0.50
CA VAL A 134 -1.12 9.13 -0.02
C VAL A 134 -2.08 9.95 -0.89
N ASP A 135 -2.66 11.03 -0.31
CA ASP A 135 -3.47 12.00 -1.06
C ASP A 135 -2.63 12.98 -1.86
N HIS A 136 -1.46 13.33 -1.33
CA HIS A 136 -0.58 14.32 -1.95
C HIS A 136 0.84 13.82 -2.05
N VAL A 137 1.45 14.08 -3.21
CA VAL A 137 2.89 13.90 -3.45
C VAL A 137 3.51 15.27 -3.68
N VAL A 138 4.50 15.62 -2.87
CA VAL A 138 5.19 16.90 -2.95
C VAL A 138 6.62 16.64 -3.41
N LEU A 139 6.94 17.08 -4.64
CA LEU A 139 8.20 16.81 -5.30
C LEU A 139 9.16 18.00 -5.21
N GLY A 140 10.35 17.77 -4.64
CA GLY A 140 11.45 18.73 -4.64
C GLY A 140 12.28 18.64 -5.91
N GLY A 141 12.68 19.79 -6.44
CA GLY A 141 13.53 19.91 -7.64
C GLY A 141 13.47 21.30 -8.24
N ALA A 142 14.41 21.63 -9.09
CA ALA A 142 14.35 22.87 -9.85
C ALA A 142 13.22 22.81 -10.88
N LYS A 143 12.58 23.94 -11.15
CA LYS A 143 11.37 24.03 -11.99
C LYS A 143 11.58 23.45 -13.41
N ASP A 144 12.78 23.64 -13.97
CA ASP A 144 13.15 23.18 -15.31
C ASP A 144 13.93 21.84 -15.28
N ASP A 145 13.98 21.16 -14.14
CA ASP A 145 14.68 19.89 -14.00
C ASP A 145 13.91 18.78 -14.74
N PRO A 146 14.52 18.08 -15.71
CA PRO A 146 13.90 16.96 -16.40
C PRO A 146 13.51 15.83 -15.45
N ASP A 147 14.23 15.65 -14.34
CA ASP A 147 13.91 14.70 -13.30
C ASP A 147 12.56 15.02 -12.63
N LEU A 148 12.24 16.29 -12.43
CA LEU A 148 10.96 16.69 -11.84
C LEU A 148 9.78 16.27 -12.71
N LYS A 149 9.89 16.42 -14.03
CA LYS A 149 8.85 16.00 -14.97
C LYS A 149 8.65 14.48 -14.95
N LEU A 150 9.76 13.72 -15.00
CA LEU A 150 9.70 12.26 -14.98
C LEU A 150 9.16 11.74 -13.64
N ALA A 151 9.64 12.28 -12.51
CA ALA A 151 9.17 11.92 -11.19
C ALA A 151 7.66 12.18 -11.01
N ARG A 152 7.15 13.32 -11.54
CA ARG A 152 5.72 13.64 -11.57
C ARG A 152 4.93 12.59 -12.35
N ASN A 153 5.41 12.18 -13.52
CA ASN A 153 4.74 11.18 -14.33
C ASN A 153 4.71 9.81 -13.67
N ILE A 154 5.82 9.41 -13.05
CA ILE A 154 5.89 8.17 -12.24
C ILE A 154 4.93 8.23 -11.07
N SER A 155 4.88 9.37 -10.36
CA SER A 155 3.96 9.54 -9.24
C SER A 155 2.50 9.38 -9.67
N ILE A 156 2.10 9.98 -10.80
CA ILE A 156 0.76 9.84 -11.38
C ILE A 156 0.51 8.39 -11.84
N ALA A 157 1.53 7.71 -12.38
CA ALA A 157 1.39 6.31 -12.79
C ALA A 157 1.17 5.38 -11.58
N LEU A 158 1.87 5.60 -10.48
CA LEU A 158 1.75 4.81 -9.27
C LEU A 158 0.48 5.14 -8.48
N ASN A 159 0.10 6.42 -8.43
CA ASN A 159 -1.08 6.88 -7.71
C ASN A 159 -1.83 7.96 -8.52
N PRO A 160 -2.77 7.55 -9.38
CA PRO A 160 -3.56 8.50 -10.20
C PRO A 160 -4.47 9.40 -9.37
N ARG A 161 -4.77 9.03 -8.14
CA ARG A 161 -5.61 9.78 -7.21
C ARG A 161 -4.85 10.93 -6.56
N ALA A 162 -3.54 10.76 -6.37
CA ALA A 162 -2.74 11.74 -5.65
C ALA A 162 -2.63 13.07 -6.41
N GLN A 163 -2.73 14.15 -5.66
CA GLN A 163 -2.37 15.47 -6.18
C GLN A 163 -0.86 15.66 -6.11
N VAL A 164 -0.22 15.85 -7.26
CA VAL A 164 1.23 16.03 -7.34
C VAL A 164 1.58 17.51 -7.46
N SER A 165 2.32 18.02 -6.49
CA SER A 165 2.71 19.45 -6.37
C SER A 165 4.22 19.60 -6.20
N ASP A 166 4.69 20.83 -6.23
CA ASP A 166 6.08 21.18 -5.93
C ASP A 166 6.33 21.31 -4.42
N LEU A 167 7.57 21.06 -4.00
CA LEU A 167 8.01 21.16 -2.61
C LEU A 167 8.27 22.64 -2.24
N SER A 168 7.21 23.44 -2.12
CA SER A 168 7.30 24.84 -1.76
C SER A 168 6.55 25.17 -0.48
N SER A 169 6.91 26.28 0.17
CA SER A 169 6.21 26.78 1.36
C SER A 169 4.77 27.18 1.05
N GLU A 170 4.50 27.67 -0.17
CA GLU A 170 3.15 28.01 -0.61
C GLU A 170 2.27 26.75 -0.75
N THR A 171 2.81 25.66 -1.31
CA THR A 171 2.14 24.38 -1.38
C THR A 171 1.86 23.86 0.03
N ALA A 172 2.82 23.94 0.93
CA ALA A 172 2.65 23.55 2.31
C ALA A 172 1.50 24.30 3.00
N GLY A 173 1.45 25.62 2.83
CA GLY A 173 0.37 26.45 3.36
C GLY A 173 -0.99 26.00 2.83
N ARG A 174 -1.11 25.79 1.50
CA ARG A 174 -2.38 25.36 0.90
C ARG A 174 -2.84 23.99 1.41
N LEU A 175 -1.93 23.03 1.52
CA LEU A 175 -2.27 21.66 1.95
C LEU A 175 -2.59 21.56 3.43
N LEU A 176 -1.96 22.38 4.27
CA LEU A 176 -2.08 22.27 5.72
C LEU A 176 -2.99 23.33 6.36
N ASP A 177 -3.45 24.34 5.61
CA ASP A 177 -4.31 25.42 6.14
C ASP A 177 -5.82 25.15 5.90
N ASN A 178 -6.19 24.18 5.07
CA ASN A 178 -7.59 23.89 4.73
C ASN A 178 -8.05 22.50 5.20
N THR A 179 -7.46 21.99 6.26
CA THR A 179 -7.70 20.62 6.74
C THR A 179 -9.09 20.41 7.35
N GLU A 180 -9.81 21.46 7.72
CA GLU A 180 -11.16 21.35 8.30
C GLU A 180 -12.18 20.72 7.35
N SER A 181 -12.04 20.96 6.05
CA SER A 181 -12.91 20.39 5.00
C SER A 181 -12.40 19.10 4.39
N MET A 182 -11.21 18.64 4.79
CA MET A 182 -10.57 17.43 4.24
C MET A 182 -10.84 16.21 5.13
N SER A 183 -10.99 15.06 4.49
CA SER A 183 -11.09 13.77 5.16
C SER A 183 -10.41 12.71 4.30
N PHE A 184 -9.48 11.98 4.88
CA PHE A 184 -8.80 10.88 4.20
C PHE A 184 -9.77 9.72 3.96
N ASP A 185 -9.85 9.26 2.71
CA ASP A 185 -10.66 8.11 2.33
C ASP A 185 -9.79 6.86 2.17
N PHE A 186 -9.84 5.99 3.16
CA PHE A 186 -9.10 4.72 3.16
C PHE A 186 -9.48 3.80 2.02
N GLY A 187 -10.78 3.69 1.73
CA GLY A 187 -11.28 2.85 0.64
C GLY A 187 -10.72 3.30 -0.71
N ALA A 188 -10.87 4.59 -0.99
CA ALA A 188 -10.32 5.20 -2.20
C ALA A 188 -8.79 5.11 -2.26
N ALA A 189 -8.07 5.19 -1.13
CA ALA A 189 -6.62 5.03 -1.10
C ALA A 189 -6.19 3.62 -1.48
N LEU A 190 -6.84 2.61 -0.93
CA LEU A 190 -6.52 1.20 -1.20
C LEU A 190 -6.89 0.77 -2.62
N ASP A 191 -8.04 1.20 -3.13
CA ASP A 191 -8.53 0.82 -4.46
C ASP A 191 -7.97 1.71 -5.58
N GLY A 192 -7.58 2.94 -5.26
CA GLY A 192 -7.14 3.95 -6.22
C GLY A 192 -5.69 3.84 -6.69
N SER A 193 -4.90 2.91 -6.16
CA SER A 193 -3.51 2.75 -6.56
C SER A 193 -3.38 2.30 -8.02
N GLY A 194 -2.32 2.75 -8.69
CA GLY A 194 -2.14 2.51 -10.11
C GLY A 194 -2.07 1.06 -10.52
N TRP A 195 -1.42 0.22 -9.74
CA TRP A 195 -1.32 -1.21 -10.02
C TRP A 195 -2.70 -1.90 -9.90
N ARG A 196 -3.53 -1.46 -8.94
CA ARG A 196 -4.87 -1.99 -8.72
C ARG A 196 -5.78 -1.70 -9.90
N GLN A 197 -5.80 -0.44 -10.34
CA GLN A 197 -6.57 0.00 -11.51
C GLN A 197 -6.17 -0.78 -12.78
N LEU A 198 -4.86 -1.05 -12.98
CA LEU A 198 -4.41 -1.89 -14.09
C LEU A 198 -4.94 -3.32 -13.99
N ILE A 199 -4.88 -3.93 -12.80
CA ILE A 199 -5.43 -5.27 -12.57
C ILE A 199 -6.97 -5.28 -12.72
N ASP A 200 -7.66 -4.18 -12.43
CA ASP A 200 -9.11 -4.08 -12.60
C ASP A 200 -9.54 -3.80 -14.04
N GLY A 201 -8.59 -3.59 -14.93
CA GLY A 201 -8.82 -3.42 -16.36
C GLY A 201 -9.07 -1.99 -16.79
N GLU A 202 -8.80 -1.01 -15.94
CA GLU A 202 -8.88 0.40 -16.33
C GLU A 202 -7.82 0.70 -17.40
N LYS A 203 -8.30 1.15 -18.55
CA LYS A 203 -7.42 1.63 -19.62
C LYS A 203 -6.87 2.98 -19.21
N ARG A 204 -5.58 3.05 -18.96
CA ARG A 204 -4.93 4.35 -18.80
C ARG A 204 -4.72 5.00 -20.16
N PRO A 205 -5.07 6.27 -20.31
CA PRO A 205 -4.66 6.99 -21.51
C PRO A 205 -3.12 6.98 -21.55
N HIS A 206 -2.56 6.57 -22.67
CA HIS A 206 -1.17 6.88 -23.02
C HIS A 206 -1.07 8.41 -23.05
N ASN A 207 -0.64 9.01 -21.95
CA ASN A 207 -0.38 10.44 -21.93
C ASN A 207 0.80 10.69 -22.87
N GLY A 208 0.48 11.20 -24.05
CA GLY A 208 1.40 11.40 -25.15
C GLY A 208 2.71 12.04 -24.71
N GLY A 209 3.81 11.40 -25.04
CA GLY A 209 5.16 11.90 -24.85
C GLY A 209 5.93 11.39 -23.63
N ASN A 210 5.42 10.44 -22.86
CA ASN A 210 6.14 9.84 -21.75
C ASN A 210 6.45 8.38 -22.04
N ALA A 211 7.72 8.02 -21.85
CA ALA A 211 8.25 6.67 -22.03
C ALA A 211 7.74 5.62 -21.01
N ILE A 212 6.66 5.91 -20.26
CA ILE A 212 6.09 4.97 -19.29
C ILE A 212 5.14 4.01 -19.99
N ALA A 213 5.54 2.74 -20.07
CA ALA A 213 4.67 1.65 -20.47
C ALA A 213 4.09 0.96 -19.21
N SER A 214 2.81 0.59 -19.27
CA SER A 214 2.14 -0.13 -18.17
C SER A 214 1.12 -1.12 -18.72
N PHE A 215 1.07 -2.30 -18.13
CA PHE A 215 0.06 -3.31 -18.44
C PHE A 215 -0.21 -4.22 -17.24
N ALA A 216 -1.36 -4.90 -17.27
CA ALA A 216 -1.62 -6.01 -16.37
C ALA A 216 -1.47 -7.34 -17.12
N TYR A 217 -0.63 -8.22 -16.58
CA TYR A 217 -0.54 -9.60 -17.03
C TYR A 217 -1.61 -10.42 -16.34
N ARG A 218 -2.37 -11.18 -17.13
CA ARG A 218 -3.42 -12.07 -16.64
C ARG A 218 -3.34 -13.42 -17.37
N ALA A 219 -3.33 -14.51 -16.59
CA ALA A 219 -3.43 -15.85 -17.11
C ALA A 219 -4.17 -16.76 -16.13
N ARG A 220 -4.80 -17.81 -16.63
CA ARG A 220 -5.53 -18.82 -15.85
C ARG A 220 -4.77 -20.14 -15.72
N ARG A 221 -3.49 -20.12 -16.04
CA ARG A 221 -2.57 -21.24 -15.95
C ARG A 221 -1.50 -20.94 -14.92
N PRO A 222 -1.05 -21.92 -14.10
CA PRO A 222 -0.01 -21.64 -13.10
C PRO A 222 1.34 -21.39 -13.76
N PHE A 223 2.17 -20.59 -13.09
CA PHE A 223 3.58 -20.51 -13.45
C PHE A 223 4.32 -21.78 -13.06
N HIS A 224 5.24 -22.22 -13.90
CA HIS A 224 6.29 -23.17 -13.54
C HIS A 224 7.28 -22.46 -12.60
N PRO A 225 7.48 -22.92 -11.36
CA PRO A 225 8.23 -22.17 -10.36
C PRO A 225 9.63 -21.80 -10.81
N GLN A 226 10.38 -22.76 -11.36
CA GLN A 226 11.76 -22.52 -11.80
C GLN A 226 11.84 -21.52 -12.96
N ARG A 227 10.94 -21.58 -13.96
CA ARG A 227 10.95 -20.65 -15.10
C ARG A 227 10.64 -19.22 -14.64
N PHE A 228 9.60 -19.07 -13.81
CA PHE A 228 9.22 -17.75 -13.30
C PHE A 228 10.29 -17.16 -12.36
N TRP A 229 10.86 -17.97 -11.48
CA TRP A 229 11.98 -17.56 -10.65
C TRP A 229 13.17 -17.07 -11.46
N THR A 230 13.55 -17.83 -12.50
CA THR A 230 14.67 -17.48 -13.38
C THR A 230 14.41 -16.13 -14.10
N LEU A 231 13.19 -15.89 -14.57
CA LEU A 231 12.81 -14.60 -15.16
C LEU A 231 12.97 -13.47 -14.15
N LEU A 232 12.48 -13.64 -12.92
CA LEU A 232 12.58 -12.62 -11.87
C LEU A 232 14.04 -12.35 -11.47
N GLN A 233 14.87 -13.38 -11.34
CA GLN A 233 16.29 -13.26 -10.99
C GLN A 233 17.14 -12.69 -12.14
N GLY A 234 16.72 -12.83 -13.38
CA GLY A 234 17.36 -12.18 -14.54
C GLY A 234 17.29 -10.66 -14.49
N GLY A 235 16.52 -10.13 -13.52
CA GLY A 235 16.25 -8.71 -13.37
C GLY A 235 15.26 -8.22 -14.41
N LEU A 236 14.58 -7.15 -14.09
CA LEU A 236 13.62 -6.48 -14.98
C LEU A 236 14.06 -5.03 -15.19
N PRO A 237 15.14 -4.78 -15.96
CA PRO A 237 15.85 -3.49 -15.94
C PRO A 237 14.97 -2.31 -16.33
N SER A 238 14.03 -2.50 -17.22
CA SER A 238 13.10 -1.44 -17.66
C SER A 238 11.86 -1.28 -16.76
N VAL A 239 11.62 -2.24 -15.84
CA VAL A 239 10.46 -2.22 -14.95
C VAL A 239 10.82 -1.53 -13.63
N PHE A 240 10.23 -0.39 -13.34
CA PHE A 240 10.44 0.29 -12.06
C PHE A 240 9.44 -0.11 -10.98
N ARG A 241 8.31 -0.72 -11.37
CA ARG A 241 7.27 -1.22 -10.46
C ARG A 241 6.59 -2.45 -11.02
N ALA A 242 6.53 -3.51 -10.22
CA ALA A 242 5.59 -4.61 -10.46
C ALA A 242 4.92 -5.01 -9.14
N LYS A 243 3.61 -5.20 -9.17
CA LYS A 243 2.82 -5.58 -7.99
C LYS A 243 1.60 -6.39 -8.39
N GLY A 244 1.26 -7.38 -7.58
CA GLY A 244 0.08 -8.20 -7.82
C GLY A 244 0.19 -9.59 -7.24
N PHE A 245 -0.61 -10.49 -7.80
CA PHE A 245 -0.77 -11.85 -7.31
C PHE A 245 -0.41 -12.86 -8.38
N PHE A 246 0.17 -13.98 -7.96
CA PHE A 246 0.51 -15.07 -8.86
C PHE A 246 0.23 -16.45 -8.25
N TRP A 247 0.07 -17.42 -9.12
CA TRP A 247 -0.17 -18.81 -8.81
C TRP A 247 0.99 -19.66 -9.29
N LEU A 248 1.67 -20.37 -8.37
CA LEU A 248 2.70 -21.37 -8.68
C LEU A 248 2.09 -22.77 -8.74
N ALA A 249 2.55 -23.58 -9.68
CA ALA A 249 2.10 -24.96 -9.84
C ALA A 249 2.34 -25.81 -8.59
N THR A 250 3.43 -25.58 -7.86
CA THR A 250 3.81 -26.28 -6.62
C THR A 250 3.05 -25.81 -5.38
N ARG A 251 2.38 -24.65 -5.44
CA ARG A 251 1.75 -24.02 -4.26
C ARG A 251 0.28 -23.74 -4.51
N MET A 252 -0.47 -24.82 -4.70
CA MET A 252 -1.89 -24.78 -5.09
C MET A 252 -2.80 -24.06 -4.08
N GLU A 253 -2.41 -24.01 -2.83
CA GLU A 253 -3.22 -23.44 -1.76
C GLU A 253 -2.93 -21.95 -1.55
N LEU A 254 -1.71 -21.52 -1.83
CA LEU A 254 -1.21 -20.19 -1.49
C LEU A 254 -1.27 -19.23 -2.67
N VAL A 255 -1.70 -18.01 -2.37
CA VAL A 255 -1.55 -16.87 -3.26
C VAL A 255 -0.11 -16.35 -3.13
N GLY A 256 0.63 -16.31 -4.23
CA GLY A 256 1.91 -15.61 -4.28
C GLY A 256 1.68 -14.11 -4.44
N GLY A 257 2.29 -13.30 -3.60
CA GLY A 257 2.36 -11.85 -3.75
C GLY A 257 3.69 -11.45 -4.38
N LEU A 258 3.64 -10.62 -5.41
CA LEU A 258 4.80 -9.97 -6.03
C LEU A 258 4.83 -8.50 -5.65
N ASN A 259 5.97 -8.02 -5.18
CA ASN A 259 6.23 -6.62 -4.88
C ASN A 259 7.65 -6.27 -5.34
N LEU A 260 7.76 -5.56 -6.45
CA LEU A 260 9.01 -5.06 -7.01
C LEU A 260 8.96 -3.55 -7.10
N ALA A 261 9.98 -2.88 -6.58
CA ALA A 261 10.21 -1.47 -6.82
C ALA A 261 11.71 -1.20 -6.97
N GLY A 262 12.10 -0.56 -8.05
CA GLY A 262 13.52 -0.33 -8.37
C GLY A 262 14.33 -1.63 -8.41
N SER A 263 15.32 -1.73 -7.52
CA SER A 263 16.18 -2.93 -7.39
C SER A 263 15.66 -3.96 -6.38
N GLU A 264 14.59 -3.68 -5.67
CA GLU A 264 14.08 -4.51 -4.58
C GLU A 264 12.92 -5.38 -5.05
N LEU A 265 13.01 -6.68 -4.81
CA LEU A 265 12.01 -7.68 -5.17
C LEU A 265 11.63 -8.52 -3.96
N HIS A 266 10.35 -8.55 -3.64
CA HIS A 266 9.78 -9.43 -2.63
C HIS A 266 8.74 -10.37 -3.25
N CYS A 267 8.87 -11.66 -2.91
CA CYS A 267 7.87 -12.68 -3.20
C CYS A 267 7.52 -13.40 -1.90
N ALA A 268 6.26 -13.33 -1.49
CA ALA A 268 5.78 -13.91 -0.25
C ALA A 268 4.36 -14.46 -0.40
N ALA A 269 3.88 -15.22 0.60
CA ALA A 269 2.47 -15.58 0.65
C ALA A 269 1.63 -14.31 0.88
N ALA A 270 0.61 -14.12 0.05
CA ALA A 270 -0.39 -13.06 0.17
C ALA A 270 -1.75 -13.59 0.67
N GLY A 271 -1.78 -14.82 1.16
CA GLY A 271 -2.97 -15.50 1.67
C GLY A 271 -3.21 -16.85 1.01
N GLN A 272 -4.43 -17.33 1.12
CA GLN A 272 -4.89 -18.57 0.50
C GLN A 272 -5.90 -18.27 -0.61
N TRP A 273 -5.84 -19.05 -1.69
CA TRP A 273 -6.89 -19.04 -2.72
C TRP A 273 -8.22 -19.48 -2.11
N TRP A 274 -9.31 -18.86 -2.51
CA TRP A 274 -10.65 -19.26 -2.06
C TRP A 274 -10.96 -20.69 -2.45
N ALA A 275 -10.45 -21.15 -3.58
CA ALA A 275 -10.56 -22.53 -4.02
C ALA A 275 -9.81 -23.55 -3.14
N ALA A 276 -8.96 -23.10 -2.23
CA ALA A 276 -8.28 -23.93 -1.24
C ALA A 276 -8.96 -23.92 0.14
N ARG A 277 -9.96 -23.06 0.36
CA ARG A 277 -10.73 -22.99 1.61
C ARG A 277 -11.85 -24.02 1.62
N ASP A 278 -12.40 -24.30 2.79
CA ASP A 278 -13.52 -25.19 2.95
C ASP A 278 -14.82 -24.66 2.27
N ASP A 279 -15.81 -25.55 2.11
CA ASP A 279 -17.05 -25.23 1.40
C ASP A 279 -17.88 -24.17 2.14
N HIS A 280 -17.87 -24.16 3.47
CA HIS A 280 -18.61 -23.18 4.26
C HIS A 280 -18.05 -21.77 4.02
N ALA A 281 -16.74 -21.59 4.11
CA ALA A 281 -16.10 -20.30 3.84
C ALA A 281 -16.36 -19.83 2.41
N ARG A 282 -16.26 -20.75 1.41
CA ARG A 282 -16.54 -20.42 0.00
C ARG A 282 -17.96 -19.94 -0.22
N GLN A 283 -18.95 -20.53 0.43
CA GLN A 283 -20.36 -20.19 0.24
C GLN A 283 -20.76 -18.91 0.94
N HIS A 284 -20.24 -18.65 2.12
CA HIS A 284 -20.74 -17.58 3.01
C HIS A 284 -19.82 -16.36 3.09
N GLU A 285 -18.51 -16.53 2.94
CA GLU A 285 -17.54 -15.47 3.18
C GLU A 285 -16.86 -14.94 1.90
N MET A 286 -16.98 -15.67 0.77
CA MET A 286 -16.31 -15.28 -0.48
C MET A 286 -16.84 -13.95 -0.99
N PRO A 287 -15.97 -12.94 -1.19
CA PRO A 287 -16.37 -11.66 -1.73
C PRO A 287 -16.96 -11.79 -3.13
N GLU A 288 -17.97 -10.97 -3.45
CA GLU A 288 -18.64 -10.94 -4.76
C GLU A 288 -17.63 -10.74 -5.92
N ARG A 289 -16.61 -9.92 -5.71
CA ARG A 289 -15.54 -9.72 -6.69
C ARG A 289 -14.77 -11.01 -7.00
N THR A 290 -14.43 -11.79 -5.98
CA THR A 290 -13.76 -13.08 -6.15
C THR A 290 -14.66 -14.09 -6.85
N ARG A 291 -15.96 -14.08 -6.53
CA ARG A 291 -16.96 -14.94 -7.14
C ARG A 291 -17.08 -14.70 -8.65
N LYS A 292 -16.99 -13.46 -9.09
CA LYS A 292 -16.97 -13.10 -10.53
C LYS A 292 -15.74 -13.60 -11.26
N GLU A 293 -14.63 -13.79 -10.52
CA GLU A 293 -13.36 -14.28 -11.06
C GLU A 293 -13.23 -15.81 -11.02
N TRP A 294 -14.27 -16.51 -10.57
CA TRP A 294 -14.26 -17.99 -10.45
C TRP A 294 -14.34 -18.68 -11.79
N HIS A 295 -13.42 -19.63 -12.06
CA HIS A 295 -13.38 -20.44 -13.29
C HIS A 295 -13.00 -21.88 -12.96
N GLU A 296 -13.86 -22.82 -13.33
CA GLU A 296 -13.54 -24.24 -13.19
C GLU A 296 -12.39 -24.68 -14.14
N PRO A 297 -11.55 -25.66 -13.74
CA PRO A 297 -11.62 -26.40 -12.48
C PRO A 297 -10.80 -25.78 -11.33
N PHE A 298 -10.16 -24.64 -11.51
CA PHE A 298 -9.17 -24.12 -10.57
C PHE A 298 -9.68 -22.97 -9.68
N GLY A 299 -10.94 -22.60 -9.83
CA GLY A 299 -11.58 -21.57 -9.03
C GLY A 299 -11.03 -20.16 -9.28
N ASP A 300 -10.66 -19.45 -8.23
CA ASP A 300 -10.14 -18.07 -8.29
C ASP A 300 -8.63 -17.99 -8.59
N ARG A 301 -7.94 -19.13 -8.77
CA ARG A 301 -6.50 -19.19 -9.08
C ARG A 301 -6.20 -18.54 -10.42
N ARG A 302 -5.23 -17.62 -10.42
CA ARG A 302 -4.83 -16.87 -11.61
C ARG A 302 -3.52 -16.13 -11.44
N GLN A 303 -3.02 -15.61 -12.54
CA GLN A 303 -2.02 -14.57 -12.59
C GLN A 303 -2.73 -13.22 -12.69
N ALA A 304 -2.34 -12.25 -11.88
CA ALA A 304 -2.85 -10.89 -11.92
C ALA A 304 -1.75 -9.94 -11.41
N ILE A 305 -0.85 -9.53 -12.30
CA ILE A 305 0.33 -8.73 -11.96
C ILE A 305 0.35 -7.49 -12.85
N ALA A 306 0.43 -6.32 -12.24
CA ALA A 306 0.63 -5.05 -12.93
C ALA A 306 2.14 -4.77 -13.07
N PHE A 307 2.56 -4.35 -14.25
CA PHE A 307 3.92 -3.92 -14.56
C PHE A 307 3.91 -2.50 -15.05
N MET A 308 4.88 -1.71 -14.58
CA MET A 308 5.12 -0.33 -15.02
C MET A 308 6.61 -0.14 -15.25
N GLY A 309 6.99 0.40 -16.39
CA GLY A 309 8.37 0.55 -16.78
C GLY A 309 8.62 1.73 -17.69
N LEU A 310 9.89 1.96 -17.98
CA LEU A 310 10.35 2.97 -18.92
C LEU A 310 10.92 2.29 -20.16
N ASP A 311 10.49 2.75 -21.34
CA ASP A 311 11.05 2.34 -22.64
C ASP A 311 11.17 0.80 -22.79
N PHE A 312 10.13 0.05 -22.39
CA PHE A 312 10.15 -1.40 -22.51
C PHE A 312 9.03 -1.92 -23.43
N ASP A 313 9.35 -2.97 -24.16
CA ASP A 313 8.40 -3.68 -25.00
C ASP A 313 7.48 -4.56 -24.17
N ALA A 314 6.26 -4.07 -23.95
CA ALA A 314 5.28 -4.76 -23.14
C ALA A 314 4.82 -6.10 -23.77
N ASP A 315 4.81 -6.20 -25.09
CA ASP A 315 4.34 -7.42 -25.76
C ASP A 315 5.42 -8.51 -25.74
N ALA A 316 6.68 -8.15 -26.03
CA ALA A 316 7.81 -9.07 -25.84
C ALA A 316 7.94 -9.54 -24.38
N PHE A 317 7.63 -8.69 -23.42
CA PHE A 317 7.67 -9.08 -22.00
C PHE A 317 6.51 -10.00 -21.61
N LYS A 318 5.32 -9.81 -22.18
CA LYS A 318 4.20 -10.76 -22.00
C LYS A 318 4.54 -12.14 -22.54
N GLU A 319 5.20 -12.24 -23.69
CA GLU A 319 5.67 -13.51 -24.24
C GLU A 319 6.62 -14.22 -23.27
N GLN A 320 7.57 -13.50 -22.65
CA GLN A 320 8.44 -14.06 -21.61
C GLN A 320 7.66 -14.59 -20.39
N LEU A 321 6.59 -13.89 -19.99
CA LEU A 321 5.71 -14.37 -18.91
C LEU A 321 4.90 -15.58 -19.34
N ASP A 322 4.44 -15.64 -20.57
CA ASP A 322 3.72 -16.79 -21.13
C ASP A 322 4.63 -18.04 -21.18
N ASP A 323 5.91 -17.88 -21.52
CA ASP A 323 6.91 -18.94 -21.47
C ASP A 323 7.15 -19.49 -20.05
N CYS A 324 6.82 -18.72 -19.03
CA CYS A 324 6.86 -19.16 -17.64
C CYS A 324 5.65 -20.01 -17.22
N LEU A 325 4.54 -19.99 -17.97
CA LEU A 325 3.35 -20.79 -17.67
C LEU A 325 3.61 -22.28 -17.93
N LEU A 326 2.91 -23.16 -17.24
CA LEU A 326 2.94 -24.59 -17.57
C LEU A 326 2.55 -24.81 -19.04
N THR A 327 3.27 -25.69 -19.73
CA THR A 327 2.95 -26.14 -21.07
C THR A 327 1.70 -27.04 -21.08
N ASP A 328 1.13 -27.35 -22.25
CA ASP A 328 -0.04 -28.22 -22.34
C ASP A 328 0.24 -29.63 -21.80
N SER A 329 1.46 -30.17 -22.04
CA SER A 329 1.87 -31.44 -21.48
C SER A 329 1.99 -31.44 -19.96
N GLU A 330 2.57 -30.39 -19.40
CA GLU A 330 2.66 -30.20 -17.94
C GLU A 330 1.26 -30.01 -17.32
N MET A 331 0.38 -29.25 -17.95
CA MET A 331 -1.02 -29.13 -17.52
C MET A 331 -1.74 -30.47 -17.51
N SER A 332 -1.56 -31.27 -18.54
CA SER A 332 -2.19 -32.60 -18.67
C SER A 332 -1.68 -33.60 -17.62
N ALA A 333 -0.45 -33.42 -17.12
CA ALA A 333 0.11 -34.27 -16.08
C ALA A 333 -0.56 -34.05 -14.69
N GLY A 334 -1.24 -32.92 -14.49
CA GLY A 334 -2.09 -32.61 -13.35
C GLY A 334 -1.37 -32.25 -12.08
N PRO A 335 -2.12 -31.79 -11.05
CA PRO A 335 -1.57 -31.22 -9.79
C PRO A 335 -0.61 -32.15 -9.02
N GLY A 336 -0.81 -33.47 -9.08
CA GLY A 336 0.09 -34.42 -8.43
C GLY A 336 1.51 -34.37 -9.00
N SER A 337 1.63 -34.20 -10.32
CA SER A 337 2.93 -34.03 -10.98
C SER A 337 3.50 -32.62 -10.76
N TRP A 338 2.66 -31.61 -10.72
CA TRP A 338 3.10 -30.23 -10.49
C TRP A 338 3.78 -30.06 -9.13
N ALA A 339 3.29 -30.75 -8.09
CA ALA A 339 3.85 -30.71 -6.75
C ALA A 339 5.30 -31.20 -6.66
N THR A 340 5.78 -31.94 -7.68
CA THR A 340 7.16 -32.47 -7.75
C THR A 340 8.12 -31.58 -8.54
N LEU A 341 7.64 -30.49 -9.12
CA LEU A 341 8.48 -29.55 -9.85
C LEU A 341 9.49 -28.86 -8.90
N SER A 342 10.66 -28.51 -9.43
CA SER A 342 11.64 -27.71 -8.71
C SER A 342 11.06 -26.33 -8.38
N ASP A 343 11.04 -25.97 -7.09
CA ASP A 343 10.53 -24.71 -6.59
C ASP A 343 11.63 -23.95 -5.83
N PRO A 344 12.30 -23.00 -6.48
CA PRO A 344 13.37 -22.22 -5.88
C PRO A 344 12.89 -21.03 -5.04
N PHE A 345 11.58 -20.76 -5.00
CA PHE A 345 11.05 -19.68 -4.19
C PHE A 345 11.28 -19.95 -2.69
N PRO A 346 11.57 -18.92 -1.88
CA PRO A 346 11.69 -19.05 -0.43
C PRO A 346 10.46 -19.77 0.16
N SER A 347 10.65 -20.44 1.30
CA SER A 347 9.53 -21.00 2.04
C SER A 347 8.58 -19.89 2.49
N TRP A 348 7.30 -20.04 2.17
CA TRP A 348 6.27 -19.13 2.66
C TRP A 348 5.62 -19.73 3.90
N THR A 349 5.85 -19.12 5.05
CA THR A 349 5.03 -19.40 6.23
C THR A 349 3.71 -18.68 6.05
N ALA A 350 2.60 -19.41 6.11
CA ALA A 350 1.29 -18.79 6.23
C ALA A 350 1.27 -18.06 7.59
N HIS A 351 1.34 -16.73 7.57
CA HIS A 351 1.01 -15.96 8.75
C HIS A 351 -0.50 -16.11 8.96
N SER A 352 -0.89 -17.07 9.80
CA SER A 352 -2.21 -17.08 10.39
C SER A 352 -2.29 -15.82 11.28
N HIS A 353 -3.01 -14.80 10.85
CA HIS A 353 -3.53 -13.82 11.78
C HIS A 353 -4.63 -14.53 12.59
N THR A 354 -4.24 -15.38 13.53
CA THR A 354 -5.09 -15.73 14.66
C THR A 354 -5.09 -14.49 15.54
N HIS A 355 -6.19 -13.76 15.55
CA HIS A 355 -6.55 -12.96 16.70
C HIS A 355 -6.73 -13.97 17.85
N GLU A 356 -5.68 -14.21 18.61
CA GLU A 356 -5.81 -14.75 19.96
C GLU A 356 -6.52 -13.67 20.78
N CYS A 357 -7.83 -13.82 20.88
CA CYS A 357 -8.57 -13.23 21.97
C CYS A 357 -8.22 -14.07 23.19
N ASP A 358 -7.22 -13.66 23.94
CA ASP A 358 -6.99 -14.14 25.30
C ASP A 358 -8.19 -13.72 26.15
N HIS A 359 -9.16 -14.60 26.23
CA HIS A 359 -10.14 -14.60 27.30
C HIS A 359 -9.60 -15.51 28.42
N ASP A 360 -8.83 -14.91 29.32
CA ASP A 360 -8.58 -15.49 30.63
C ASP A 360 -9.93 -15.64 31.35
N HIS A 361 -10.49 -16.83 31.27
CA HIS A 361 -11.53 -17.24 32.20
C HIS A 361 -10.85 -17.83 33.43
N GLU A 362 -10.74 -17.02 34.49
CA GLU A 362 -10.53 -17.52 35.84
C GLU A 362 -11.65 -18.51 36.15
N ALA A 363 -11.21 -19.73 36.51
CA ALA A 363 -12.06 -20.78 37.01
C ALA A 363 -12.60 -20.38 38.38
N GLY A 364 -13.87 -20.05 38.43
CA GLY A 364 -14.64 -19.97 39.67
C GLY A 364 -15.60 -21.15 39.74
N ASP A 365 -15.31 -22.06 40.68
CA ASP A 365 -16.19 -23.16 41.08
C ASP A 365 -17.59 -22.65 41.41
N HIS A 366 -18.61 -23.22 40.77
CA HIS A 366 -19.92 -23.36 41.38
C HIS A 366 -20.63 -24.65 40.92
N GLU A 367 -21.00 -25.38 41.94
CA GLU A 367 -21.63 -26.68 41.96
C GLU A 367 -22.92 -26.81 41.19
N CYS A 368 -23.16 -28.05 40.81
CA CYS A 368 -24.41 -28.63 40.33
C CYS A 368 -25.63 -28.26 41.16
N CYS A 369 -26.77 -28.04 40.50
CA CYS A 369 -28.07 -28.57 40.97
C CYS A 369 -28.97 -28.88 39.77
N HIS A 370 -29.44 -30.11 39.80
CA HIS A 370 -30.49 -30.69 38.95
C HIS A 370 -31.81 -29.90 39.02
N HIS A 371 -32.45 -29.70 37.88
CA HIS A 371 -33.77 -30.24 37.56
C HIS A 371 -34.07 -30.04 36.09
#